data_31165407d9172311987a67d7c4eb2db2
#
_entry.id   31165407d9172311987a67d7c4eb2db2
#
_cell.length_a   1.000
_cell.length_b   1.000
_cell.length_c   1.000
_cell.angle_alpha   90.00
_cell.angle_beta   90.00
_cell.angle_gamma   90.00
#
_symmetry.space_group_name_H-M   'P 1'
#
loop_
_entity.id
_entity.type
_entity.pdbx_description
1 polymer ?
#
loop_
_entity_poly.entity_id
_entity_poly.type
_entity_poly.pdbx_seq_one_letter_code
_entity_poly.pdbx_strand_id
1 'polypeptide(L)'
;LLLRRVGGNPRYERLYELPGGKLDFGEDPKAGLLREVTEETGLEVTTLQLFDVYSTFDIDEQRQYISLVFWASISTGVHIELSGEHDKYAWKKLSEIQLNDITDFTQTELQLGVSVAQSDGKSATLGHIDGKNTSKIDRVIIYSDGGSRGNPGPSASGFVIKDTNDRVLVEGGKYLGVTTNNQAEYQAVKLALEKALEMGARYVQFRMDSLLVVNQLTGVYQIKNRDLWPIHTTIKELAAKFKEINFTHVLREYNTEADAMVNKILDAQA
;
A
#
# COMPACT_ATOMS: atom_id res chain seq x y z
N LEU A 1 -2.97 -18.26 -6.95
CA LEU A 1 -2.85 -19.48 -6.14
C LEU A 1 -2.71 -19.07 -4.68
N LEU A 2 -3.45 -19.73 -3.81
CA LEU A 2 -3.33 -19.62 -2.35
C LEU A 2 -3.12 -21.02 -1.77
N LEU A 3 -2.27 -21.12 -0.75
CA LEU A 3 -1.98 -22.36 -0.02
C LEU A 3 -2.48 -22.21 1.42
N ARG A 4 -3.12 -23.24 1.97
CA ARG A 4 -3.61 -23.20 3.35
C ARG A 4 -2.62 -23.87 4.29
N ARG A 5 -2.12 -23.09 5.24
CA ARG A 5 -1.09 -23.52 6.19
C ARG A 5 -1.60 -24.55 7.21
N VAL A 6 -0.75 -25.52 7.53
CA VAL A 6 -0.98 -26.52 8.58
C VAL A 6 0.21 -26.51 9.54
N GLY A 7 -0.06 -26.29 10.80
CA GLY A 7 0.99 -26.26 11.84
C GLY A 7 1.83 -24.97 11.81
N GLY A 8 2.95 -24.99 12.53
CA GLY A 8 3.82 -23.82 12.68
C GLY A 8 3.29 -22.85 13.73
N ASN A 9 3.25 -21.55 13.38
CA ASN A 9 2.73 -20.52 14.28
C ASN A 9 1.19 -20.61 14.37
N PRO A 10 0.61 -20.82 15.57
CA PRO A 10 -0.84 -20.92 15.77
C PRO A 10 -1.64 -19.73 15.23
N ARG A 11 -1.02 -18.55 15.12
CA ARG A 11 -1.63 -17.34 14.56
C ARG A 11 -2.03 -17.50 13.09
N TYR A 12 -1.28 -18.32 12.35
CA TYR A 12 -1.44 -18.49 10.90
C TYR A 12 -2.06 -19.84 10.51
N GLU A 13 -2.28 -20.71 11.49
CA GLU A 13 -2.85 -22.03 11.25
C GLU A 13 -4.22 -21.93 10.59
N ARG A 14 -4.42 -22.69 9.49
CA ARG A 14 -5.62 -22.71 8.65
C ARG A 14 -5.91 -21.45 7.85
N LEU A 15 -5.04 -20.44 7.91
CA LEU A 15 -5.11 -19.30 7.00
C LEU A 15 -4.43 -19.62 5.67
N TYR A 16 -4.87 -18.94 4.63
CA TYR A 16 -4.26 -19.03 3.32
C TYR A 16 -3.14 -17.99 3.17
N GLU A 17 -2.11 -18.36 2.43
CA GLU A 17 -0.98 -17.51 2.11
C GLU A 17 -0.58 -17.67 0.62
N LEU A 18 0.23 -16.74 0.12
CA LEU A 18 0.85 -16.90 -1.19
C LEU A 18 1.98 -17.93 -1.10
N PRO A 19 2.24 -18.71 -2.18
CA PRO A 19 3.42 -19.55 -2.24
C PRO A 19 4.69 -18.72 -2.10
N GLY A 20 5.64 -19.17 -1.28
CA GLY A 20 6.90 -18.49 -1.04
C GLY A 20 7.46 -18.73 0.35
N GLY A 21 8.67 -18.24 0.58
CA GLY A 21 9.36 -18.47 1.84
C GLY A 21 10.53 -17.54 2.06
N LYS A 22 11.50 -17.99 2.86
CA LYS A 22 12.69 -17.23 3.20
C LYS A 22 13.83 -17.55 2.24
N LEU A 23 14.61 -16.53 1.91
CA LEU A 23 15.83 -16.72 1.14
C LEU A 23 16.91 -17.41 1.99
N ASP A 24 17.59 -18.35 1.40
CA ASP A 24 18.83 -18.88 1.95
C ASP A 24 19.97 -17.87 1.86
N PHE A 25 20.94 -18.00 2.73
CA PHE A 25 22.10 -17.10 2.73
C PHE A 25 22.84 -17.15 1.39
N GLY A 26 22.90 -16.02 0.69
CA GLY A 26 23.54 -15.89 -0.62
C GLY A 26 22.69 -16.31 -1.82
N GLU A 27 21.42 -16.65 -1.61
CA GLU A 27 20.49 -17.03 -2.66
C GLU A 27 19.97 -15.81 -3.41
N ASP A 28 19.89 -15.90 -4.74
CA ASP A 28 19.22 -14.89 -5.55
C ASP A 28 17.70 -14.91 -5.29
N PRO A 29 17.05 -13.74 -5.13
CA PRO A 29 15.62 -13.70 -4.77
C PRO A 29 14.68 -14.40 -5.76
N LYS A 30 14.99 -14.40 -7.05
CA LYS A 30 14.19 -15.11 -8.04
C LYS A 30 14.40 -16.62 -7.95
N ALA A 31 15.63 -17.05 -7.72
CA ALA A 31 15.97 -18.45 -7.54
C ALA A 31 15.30 -19.00 -6.28
N GLY A 32 15.34 -18.26 -5.17
CA GLY A 32 14.65 -18.62 -3.92
C GLY A 32 13.15 -18.78 -4.10
N LEU A 33 12.49 -17.82 -4.77
CA LEU A 33 11.05 -17.97 -5.04
C LEU A 33 10.74 -19.19 -5.90
N LEU A 34 11.54 -19.46 -6.96
CA LEU A 34 11.34 -20.64 -7.80
C LEU A 34 11.49 -21.94 -7.00
N ARG A 35 12.50 -22.02 -6.12
CA ARG A 35 12.70 -23.15 -5.20
C ARG A 35 11.48 -23.34 -4.30
N GLU A 36 11.07 -22.30 -3.58
CA GLU A 36 9.92 -22.34 -2.65
C GLU A 36 8.63 -22.76 -3.37
N VAL A 37 8.30 -22.16 -4.51
CA VAL A 37 7.10 -22.54 -5.29
C VAL A 37 7.16 -24.00 -5.70
N THR A 38 8.33 -24.49 -6.12
CA THR A 38 8.48 -25.91 -6.51
C THR A 38 8.35 -26.84 -5.30
N GLU A 39 8.97 -26.50 -4.17
CA GLU A 39 8.92 -27.28 -2.94
C GLU A 39 7.50 -27.34 -2.34
N GLU A 40 6.76 -26.25 -2.38
CA GLU A 40 5.43 -26.17 -1.79
C GLU A 40 4.31 -26.69 -2.67
N THR A 41 4.50 -26.68 -4.00
CA THR A 41 3.41 -26.94 -4.96
C THR A 41 3.73 -27.89 -6.09
N GLY A 42 5.00 -28.22 -6.31
CA GLY A 42 5.46 -28.95 -7.49
C GLY A 42 5.33 -28.20 -8.80
N LEU A 43 4.99 -26.90 -8.77
CA LEU A 43 4.77 -26.10 -9.97
C LEU A 43 6.07 -25.58 -10.58
N GLU A 44 6.14 -25.60 -11.90
CA GLU A 44 7.18 -24.90 -12.67
C GLU A 44 6.67 -23.52 -13.13
N VAL A 45 7.39 -22.48 -12.74
CA VAL A 45 7.12 -21.10 -13.14
C VAL A 45 7.73 -20.82 -14.50
N THR A 46 6.94 -20.36 -15.46
CA THR A 46 7.40 -20.08 -16.83
C THR A 46 7.87 -18.64 -17.02
N THR A 47 7.27 -17.69 -16.30
CA THR A 47 7.68 -16.30 -16.29
C THR A 47 7.62 -15.76 -14.87
N LEU A 48 8.54 -14.85 -14.54
CA LEU A 48 8.64 -14.23 -13.23
C LEU A 48 9.01 -12.76 -13.38
N GLN A 49 8.19 -11.88 -12.84
CA GLN A 49 8.41 -10.44 -12.85
C GLN A 49 8.22 -9.89 -11.44
N LEU A 50 9.21 -9.14 -10.95
CA LEU A 50 9.08 -8.44 -9.67
C LEU A 50 7.88 -7.49 -9.75
N PHE A 51 6.98 -7.64 -8.80
CA PHE A 51 5.79 -6.83 -8.70
C PHE A 51 6.01 -5.65 -7.74
N ASP A 52 6.38 -5.94 -6.50
CA ASP A 52 6.62 -4.92 -5.47
C ASP A 52 7.53 -5.41 -4.36
N VAL A 53 7.99 -4.46 -3.53
CA VAL A 53 8.85 -4.72 -2.38
C VAL A 53 8.29 -3.97 -1.18
N TYR A 54 8.01 -4.68 -0.09
CA TYR A 54 7.60 -4.02 1.17
C TYR A 54 8.43 -4.42 2.35
N SER A 55 8.29 -3.59 3.37
CA SER A 55 8.86 -3.83 4.67
C SER A 55 7.75 -4.03 5.70
N THR A 56 7.80 -5.14 6.39
CA THR A 56 6.95 -5.44 7.55
C THR A 56 7.81 -5.56 8.80
N PHE A 57 7.21 -5.28 9.96
CA PHE A 57 7.92 -5.31 11.23
C PHE A 57 7.21 -6.26 12.19
N ASP A 58 7.95 -7.20 12.74
CA ASP A 58 7.53 -7.94 13.91
C ASP A 58 8.06 -7.19 15.15
N ILE A 59 7.14 -6.54 15.86
CA ILE A 59 7.48 -5.70 17.02
C ILE A 59 7.92 -6.56 18.22
N ASP A 60 7.31 -7.74 18.37
CA ASP A 60 7.59 -8.63 19.50
C ASP A 60 8.97 -9.27 19.36
N GLU A 61 9.35 -9.66 18.16
CA GLU A 61 10.65 -10.24 17.85
C GLU A 61 11.71 -9.19 17.48
N GLN A 62 11.35 -7.90 17.36
CA GLN A 62 12.21 -6.80 16.90
C GLN A 62 12.87 -7.11 15.53
N ARG A 63 12.12 -7.72 14.63
CA ARG A 63 12.59 -8.09 13.28
C ARG A 63 11.91 -7.27 12.21
N GLN A 64 12.70 -6.91 11.22
CA GLN A 64 12.22 -6.32 9.97
C GLN A 64 12.30 -7.37 8.87
N TYR A 65 11.20 -7.54 8.17
CA TYR A 65 11.13 -8.40 6.99
C TYR A 65 11.02 -7.54 5.75
N ILE A 66 11.78 -7.89 4.73
CA ILE A 66 11.66 -7.32 3.39
C ILE A 66 11.02 -8.39 2.49
N SER A 67 9.77 -8.14 2.10
CA SER A 67 9.02 -9.02 1.20
C SER A 67 9.19 -8.57 -0.24
N LEU A 68 9.63 -9.49 -1.09
CA LEU A 68 9.72 -9.33 -2.54
C LEU A 68 8.56 -10.08 -3.16
N VAL A 69 7.61 -9.40 -3.78
CA VAL A 69 6.45 -10.03 -4.40
C VAL A 69 6.60 -10.04 -5.91
N PHE A 70 6.21 -11.15 -6.53
CA PHE A 70 6.38 -11.38 -7.94
C PHE A 70 5.07 -11.79 -8.60
N TRP A 71 4.85 -11.32 -9.80
CA TRP A 71 3.94 -11.95 -10.74
C TRP A 71 4.61 -13.16 -11.36
N ALA A 72 3.89 -14.27 -11.37
CA ALA A 72 4.36 -15.51 -11.95
C ALA A 72 3.32 -16.10 -12.91
N SER A 73 3.77 -16.66 -14.00
CA SER A 73 2.94 -17.48 -14.88
C SER A 73 3.39 -18.93 -14.80
N ILE A 74 2.43 -19.82 -14.89
CA ILE A 74 2.65 -21.26 -14.92
C ILE A 74 2.02 -21.86 -16.19
N SER A 75 2.42 -23.06 -16.54
CA SER A 75 1.76 -23.83 -17.58
C SER A 75 0.32 -24.20 -17.17
N THR A 76 -0.59 -24.32 -18.13
CA THR A 76 -1.96 -24.75 -17.87
C THR A 76 -2.06 -26.27 -17.71
N GLY A 77 -3.00 -26.71 -16.87
CA GLY A 77 -3.29 -28.15 -16.71
C GLY A 77 -2.29 -28.90 -15.82
N VAL A 78 -1.49 -28.19 -15.03
CA VAL A 78 -0.53 -28.80 -14.08
C VAL A 78 -1.24 -29.29 -12.83
N HIS A 79 -0.74 -30.41 -12.29
CA HIS A 79 -1.14 -30.95 -11.00
C HIS A 79 -0.35 -30.26 -9.89
N ILE A 80 -1.01 -29.93 -8.76
CA ILE A 80 -0.37 -29.37 -7.59
C ILE A 80 -0.13 -30.49 -6.58
N GLU A 81 1.13 -30.63 -6.17
CA GLU A 81 1.54 -31.53 -5.09
C GLU A 81 1.97 -30.67 -3.89
N LEU A 82 1.12 -30.63 -2.87
CA LEU A 82 1.37 -29.83 -1.69
C LEU A 82 2.48 -30.43 -0.81
N SER A 83 3.34 -29.58 -0.28
CA SER A 83 4.28 -29.95 0.78
C SER A 83 3.55 -30.31 2.08
N GLY A 84 4.28 -30.85 3.06
CA GLY A 84 3.73 -31.13 4.39
C GLY A 84 3.31 -29.90 5.22
N GLU A 85 3.64 -28.69 4.75
CA GLU A 85 3.26 -27.45 5.40
C GLU A 85 1.87 -26.94 5.04
N HIS A 86 1.27 -27.50 3.97
CA HIS A 86 -0.02 -27.08 3.44
C HIS A 86 -0.95 -28.28 3.23
N ASP A 87 -2.24 -28.11 3.54
CA ASP A 87 -3.26 -29.18 3.38
C ASP A 87 -4.28 -28.90 2.28
N LYS A 88 -4.34 -27.66 1.81
CA LYS A 88 -5.25 -27.24 0.74
C LYS A 88 -4.63 -26.16 -0.12
N TYR A 89 -5.07 -26.09 -1.36
CA TYR A 89 -4.82 -24.97 -2.23
C TYR A 89 -6.11 -24.44 -2.85
N ALA A 90 -6.09 -23.20 -3.30
CA ALA A 90 -7.21 -22.59 -4.01
C ALA A 90 -6.71 -21.62 -5.09
N TRP A 91 -7.24 -21.78 -6.30
CA TRP A 91 -7.15 -20.74 -7.32
C TRP A 91 -8.29 -19.77 -7.09
N LYS A 92 -7.97 -18.52 -6.74
CA LYS A 92 -8.94 -17.48 -6.46
C LYS A 92 -8.66 -16.26 -7.33
N LYS A 93 -9.71 -15.64 -7.85
CA LYS A 93 -9.61 -14.26 -8.33
C LYS A 93 -9.44 -13.34 -7.13
N LEU A 94 -8.71 -12.25 -7.30
CA LEU A 94 -8.51 -11.28 -6.21
C LEU A 94 -9.83 -10.81 -5.59
N SER A 95 -10.87 -10.63 -6.42
CA SER A 95 -12.21 -10.23 -5.98
C SER A 95 -12.97 -11.29 -5.15
N GLU A 96 -12.49 -12.54 -5.12
CA GLU A 96 -13.11 -13.66 -4.41
C GLU A 96 -12.43 -13.96 -3.08
N ILE A 97 -11.34 -13.26 -2.75
CA ILE A 97 -10.56 -13.48 -1.54
C ILE A 97 -11.21 -12.73 -0.37
N GLN A 98 -11.46 -13.47 0.70
CA GLN A 98 -11.93 -12.89 1.96
C GLN A 98 -10.71 -12.61 2.85
N LEU A 99 -10.60 -11.38 3.35
CA LEU A 99 -9.43 -10.97 4.16
C LEU A 99 -9.24 -11.79 5.43
N ASN A 100 -10.33 -12.29 6.02
CA ASN A 100 -10.26 -13.11 7.23
C ASN A 100 -9.75 -14.55 6.99
N ASP A 101 -9.69 -14.98 5.74
CA ASP A 101 -9.24 -16.32 5.36
C ASP A 101 -7.74 -16.36 5.03
N ILE A 102 -7.07 -15.23 4.99
CA ILE A 102 -5.67 -15.10 4.60
C ILE A 102 -4.81 -14.49 5.72
N THR A 103 -3.51 -14.79 5.70
CA THR A 103 -2.55 -14.21 6.65
C THR A 103 -2.45 -12.69 6.50
N ASP A 104 -2.07 -11.98 7.55
CA ASP A 104 -1.84 -10.53 7.51
C ASP A 104 -0.71 -10.13 6.53
N PHE A 105 0.30 -10.98 6.36
CA PHE A 105 1.30 -10.83 5.30
C PHE A 105 0.65 -10.85 3.92
N THR A 106 -0.12 -11.90 3.63
CA THR A 106 -0.84 -12.05 2.36
C THR A 106 -1.88 -10.94 2.14
N GLN A 107 -2.53 -10.44 3.19
CA GLN A 107 -3.41 -9.27 3.07
C GLN A 107 -2.64 -8.05 2.54
N THR A 108 -1.46 -7.79 3.09
CA THR A 108 -0.60 -6.68 2.65
C THR A 108 -0.15 -6.88 1.19
N GLU A 109 0.29 -8.08 0.86
CA GLU A 109 0.78 -8.46 -0.48
C GLU A 109 -0.32 -8.36 -1.54
N LEU A 110 -1.53 -8.83 -1.25
CA LEU A 110 -2.67 -8.79 -2.17
C LEU A 110 -3.31 -7.41 -2.31
N GLN A 111 -3.26 -6.56 -1.31
CA GLN A 111 -3.77 -5.20 -1.41
C GLN A 111 -3.02 -4.38 -2.46
N LEU A 112 -1.73 -4.64 -2.64
CA LEU A 112 -0.92 -4.05 -3.70
C LEU A 112 -1.17 -4.75 -5.06
N GLY A 113 -1.41 -6.06 -5.05
CA GLY A 113 -1.76 -6.84 -6.25
C GLY A 113 -3.06 -6.42 -6.92
N VAL A 114 -4.04 -5.96 -6.17
CA VAL A 114 -5.34 -5.51 -6.72
C VAL A 114 -5.18 -4.30 -7.65
N SER A 115 -4.27 -3.39 -7.35
CA SER A 115 -4.08 -2.17 -8.13
C SER A 115 -3.50 -2.42 -9.54
N VAL A 116 -2.61 -3.42 -9.70
CA VAL A 116 -1.91 -3.70 -10.97
C VAL A 116 -2.66 -4.72 -11.84
N ALA A 117 -3.29 -5.74 -11.25
CA ALA A 117 -4.06 -6.72 -12.02
C ALA A 117 -5.24 -6.09 -12.80
N GLN A 118 -5.67 -4.87 -12.39
CA GLN A 118 -6.69 -4.12 -13.12
C GLN A 118 -6.14 -3.24 -14.25
N SER A 119 -4.83 -2.93 -14.26
CA SER A 119 -4.19 -2.13 -15.31
C SER A 119 -3.84 -2.91 -16.57
N ASP A 120 -3.59 -4.23 -16.47
CA ASP A 120 -3.23 -5.09 -17.61
C ASP A 120 -4.42 -5.73 -18.35
N GLY A 121 -5.64 -5.50 -17.89
CA GLY A 121 -6.87 -6.10 -18.38
C GLY A 121 -7.68 -5.25 -19.34
N LYS A 122 -7.29 -5.16 -20.62
CA LYS A 122 -8.10 -4.80 -21.80
C LYS A 122 -8.87 -3.49 -21.75
N SER A 123 -8.54 -2.61 -22.68
CA SER A 123 -9.42 -1.61 -23.30
C SER A 123 -10.89 -2.07 -23.35
N ALA A 124 -11.68 -1.62 -22.39
CA ALA A 124 -13.13 -1.76 -22.43
C ALA A 124 -13.69 -0.52 -23.13
N THR A 125 -14.33 -0.75 -24.25
CA THR A 125 -15.14 0.14 -25.07
C THR A 125 -16.02 1.03 -24.19
N LEU A 126 -15.95 2.32 -24.42
CA LEU A 126 -16.84 3.35 -23.85
C LEU A 126 -18.31 3.00 -24.10
N GLY A 127 -18.96 2.48 -23.09
CA GLY A 127 -20.41 2.43 -23.00
C GLY A 127 -20.90 3.69 -22.29
N HIS A 128 -21.71 4.46 -22.97
CA HIS A 128 -22.46 5.61 -22.46
C HIS A 128 -23.22 5.20 -21.19
N ILE A 129 -22.98 5.86 -20.07
CA ILE A 129 -23.76 5.64 -18.84
C ILE A 129 -24.46 6.94 -18.49
N ASP A 130 -25.79 6.88 -18.63
CA ASP A 130 -26.74 7.87 -18.13
C ASP A 130 -26.59 8.08 -16.61
N GLY A 131 -26.71 9.35 -16.24
CA GLY A 131 -26.56 9.79 -14.85
C GLY A 131 -27.59 9.19 -13.90
N LYS A 132 -27.10 8.79 -12.78
CA LYS A 132 -27.63 8.58 -11.43
C LYS A 132 -27.26 7.21 -10.86
N ASN A 133 -26.03 7.09 -10.40
CA ASN A 133 -25.73 6.21 -9.30
C ASN A 133 -24.52 6.79 -8.54
N THR A 134 -24.75 7.51 -7.45
CA THR A 134 -23.73 7.92 -6.50
C THR A 134 -23.33 6.68 -5.70
N SER A 135 -22.48 5.84 -6.30
CA SER A 135 -21.81 4.78 -5.55
C SER A 135 -20.96 5.45 -4.48
N LYS A 136 -21.32 5.23 -3.22
CA LYS A 136 -20.64 5.75 -2.05
C LYS A 136 -19.15 5.34 -2.15
N ILE A 137 -18.27 6.31 -2.26
CA ILE A 137 -16.83 6.08 -2.28
C ILE A 137 -16.45 5.56 -0.89
N ASP A 138 -16.15 4.26 -0.80
CA ASP A 138 -15.92 3.60 0.48
C ASP A 138 -14.43 3.37 0.75
N ARG A 139 -13.67 3.12 -0.31
CA ARG A 139 -12.23 2.84 -0.27
C ARG A 139 -11.47 3.79 -1.18
N VAL A 140 -10.39 4.40 -0.66
CA VAL A 140 -9.55 5.33 -1.40
C VAL A 140 -8.06 5.05 -1.18
N ILE A 141 -7.27 5.45 -2.18
CA ILE A 141 -5.82 5.52 -2.11
C ILE A 141 -5.47 7.00 -2.11
N ILE A 142 -4.67 7.43 -1.14
CA ILE A 142 -4.25 8.81 -0.98
C ILE A 142 -2.75 8.90 -1.18
N TYR A 143 -2.33 9.84 -2.00
CA TYR A 143 -0.94 10.27 -2.13
C TYR A 143 -0.83 11.69 -1.57
N SER A 144 0.20 11.98 -0.79
CA SER A 144 0.44 13.32 -0.28
C SER A 144 1.93 13.67 -0.28
N ASP A 145 2.18 14.96 -0.41
CA ASP A 145 3.53 15.53 -0.34
C ASP A 145 3.48 16.92 0.30
N GLY A 146 4.58 17.29 0.94
CA GLY A 146 4.80 18.62 1.49
C GLY A 146 6.16 19.14 1.12
N GLY A 147 6.23 20.32 0.55
CA GLY A 147 7.48 20.93 0.09
C GLY A 147 7.71 22.33 0.62
N SER A 148 8.99 22.69 0.79
CA SER A 148 9.44 24.02 1.17
C SER A 148 10.59 24.50 0.28
N ARG A 149 10.49 25.72 -0.25
CA ARG A 149 11.60 26.39 -0.96
C ARG A 149 12.51 27.11 0.04
N GLY A 150 13.41 26.32 0.62
CA GLY A 150 14.18 26.64 1.81
C GLY A 150 13.60 25.96 3.05
N ASN A 151 14.37 25.86 4.16
CA ASN A 151 13.92 25.13 5.35
C ASN A 151 14.35 25.85 6.64
N PRO A 152 13.49 26.77 7.21
CA PRO A 152 12.16 27.13 6.75
C PRO A 152 12.15 28.02 5.49
N GLY A 153 11.01 27.99 4.76
CA GLY A 153 10.81 28.78 3.55
C GLY A 153 9.35 28.74 3.07
N PRO A 154 9.03 29.40 1.94
CA PRO A 154 7.72 29.28 1.30
C PRO A 154 7.36 27.81 1.09
N SER A 155 6.23 27.38 1.64
CA SER A 155 5.87 25.96 1.74
C SER A 155 4.46 25.72 1.24
N ALA A 156 4.23 24.54 0.71
CA ALA A 156 2.92 24.06 0.30
C ALA A 156 2.73 22.59 0.66
N SER A 157 1.48 22.20 0.78
CA SER A 157 1.04 20.82 0.90
C SER A 157 0.22 20.44 -0.32
N GLY A 158 0.38 19.22 -0.84
CA GLY A 158 -0.38 18.68 -1.95
C GLY A 158 -0.87 17.28 -1.66
N PHE A 159 -2.00 16.90 -2.25
CA PHE A 159 -2.52 15.54 -2.18
C PHE A 159 -3.33 15.18 -3.43
N VAL A 160 -3.37 13.89 -3.70
CA VAL A 160 -4.21 13.27 -4.71
C VAL A 160 -4.95 12.10 -4.08
N ILE A 161 -6.27 12.04 -4.23
CA ILE A 161 -7.11 10.94 -3.78
C ILE A 161 -7.60 10.18 -5.01
N LYS A 162 -7.36 8.89 -5.04
CA LYS A 162 -7.73 7.98 -6.12
C LYS A 162 -8.70 6.92 -5.63
N ASP A 163 -9.48 6.38 -6.56
CA ASP A 163 -10.21 5.14 -6.31
C ASP A 163 -9.27 3.91 -6.42
N THR A 164 -9.82 2.73 -6.15
CA THR A 164 -9.07 1.47 -6.24
C THR A 164 -8.67 1.09 -7.68
N ASN A 165 -9.17 1.82 -8.69
CA ASN A 165 -8.81 1.65 -10.10
C ASN A 165 -7.80 2.72 -10.57
N ASP A 166 -7.09 3.34 -9.64
CA ASP A 166 -6.09 4.41 -9.88
C ASP A 166 -6.66 5.66 -10.57
N ARG A 167 -7.99 5.81 -10.62
CA ARG A 167 -8.63 6.99 -11.18
C ARG A 167 -8.63 8.12 -10.16
N VAL A 168 -8.12 9.28 -10.52
CA VAL A 168 -8.14 10.47 -9.67
C VAL A 168 -9.59 10.89 -9.41
N LEU A 169 -9.94 10.95 -8.12
CA LEU A 169 -11.23 11.42 -7.62
C LEU A 169 -11.16 12.89 -7.21
N VAL A 170 -10.08 13.26 -6.54
CA VAL A 170 -9.83 14.63 -6.07
C VAL A 170 -8.34 14.86 -5.98
N GLU A 171 -7.91 16.03 -6.40
CA GLU A 171 -6.59 16.58 -6.14
C GLU A 171 -6.74 17.92 -5.40
N GLY A 172 -5.78 18.26 -4.55
CA GLY A 172 -5.84 19.50 -3.80
C GLY A 172 -4.56 19.79 -3.05
N GLY A 173 -4.55 20.95 -2.42
CA GLY A 173 -3.43 21.37 -1.62
C GLY A 173 -3.60 22.80 -1.10
N LYS A 174 -2.59 23.29 -0.38
CA LYS A 174 -2.65 24.61 0.26
C LYS A 174 -1.26 25.23 0.36
N TYR A 175 -1.16 26.52 0.05
CA TYR A 175 -0.01 27.32 0.41
C TYR A 175 -0.01 27.59 1.93
N LEU A 176 1.13 27.41 2.57
CA LEU A 176 1.26 27.43 4.04
C LEU A 176 2.01 28.67 4.56
N GLY A 177 2.49 29.54 3.67
CA GLY A 177 3.42 30.59 4.05
C GLY A 177 4.82 30.04 4.32
N VAL A 178 5.56 30.68 5.20
CA VAL A 178 6.92 30.27 5.56
C VAL A 178 6.85 29.22 6.69
N THR A 179 7.25 27.99 6.38
CA THR A 179 7.32 26.91 7.37
C THR A 179 8.42 25.89 7.01
N THR A 180 8.55 24.81 7.78
CA THR A 180 9.53 23.75 7.52
C THR A 180 8.93 22.67 6.61
N ASN A 181 9.82 21.93 5.93
CA ASN A 181 9.41 20.80 5.09
C ASN A 181 8.56 19.78 5.89
N ASN A 182 9.00 19.40 7.09
CA ASN A 182 8.25 18.46 7.93
C ASN A 182 6.85 18.97 8.28
N GLN A 183 6.68 20.27 8.57
CA GLN A 183 5.36 20.84 8.82
C GLN A 183 4.48 20.79 7.58
N ALA A 184 5.04 21.03 6.40
CA ALA A 184 4.31 20.92 5.13
C ALA A 184 3.84 19.49 4.86
N GLU A 185 4.68 18.50 5.09
CA GLU A 185 4.35 17.08 5.01
C GLU A 185 3.17 16.68 5.93
N TYR A 186 3.24 17.07 7.20
CA TYR A 186 2.15 16.81 8.16
C TYR A 186 0.84 17.52 7.77
N GLN A 187 0.93 18.75 7.24
CA GLN A 187 -0.25 19.48 6.75
C GLN A 187 -0.87 18.78 5.53
N ALA A 188 -0.06 18.20 4.64
CA ALA A 188 -0.55 17.42 3.51
C ALA A 188 -1.36 16.21 3.98
N VAL A 189 -0.85 15.45 4.95
CA VAL A 189 -1.59 14.32 5.55
C VAL A 189 -2.93 14.78 6.13
N LYS A 190 -2.90 15.84 6.95
CA LYS A 190 -4.12 16.36 7.58
C LYS A 190 -5.17 16.75 6.55
N LEU A 191 -4.80 17.55 5.55
CA LEU A 191 -5.72 18.02 4.50
C LEU A 191 -6.33 16.86 3.70
N ALA A 192 -5.51 15.87 3.37
CA ALA A 192 -5.95 14.70 2.62
C ALA A 192 -6.93 13.84 3.42
N LEU A 193 -6.68 13.62 4.72
CA LEU A 193 -7.60 12.87 5.60
C LEU A 193 -8.93 13.61 5.80
N GLU A 194 -8.90 14.93 6.01
CA GLU A 194 -10.10 15.76 6.09
C GLU A 194 -10.95 15.58 4.81
N LYS A 195 -10.29 15.65 3.65
CA LYS A 195 -10.97 15.48 2.36
C LYS A 195 -11.55 14.09 2.16
N ALA A 196 -10.83 13.05 2.52
CA ALA A 196 -11.30 11.67 2.43
C ALA A 196 -12.54 11.42 3.33
N LEU A 197 -12.57 12.00 4.53
CA LEU A 197 -13.74 11.94 5.41
C LEU A 197 -14.94 12.68 4.81
N GLU A 198 -14.75 13.87 4.23
CA GLU A 198 -15.80 14.60 3.51
C GLU A 198 -16.42 13.77 2.38
N MET A 199 -15.58 12.99 1.67
CA MET A 199 -16.00 12.09 0.58
C MET A 199 -16.73 10.84 1.11
N GLY A 200 -16.72 10.60 2.42
CA GLY A 200 -17.34 9.43 3.06
C GLY A 200 -16.51 8.15 2.96
N ALA A 201 -15.21 8.25 2.69
CA ALA A 201 -14.31 7.12 2.70
C ALA A 201 -14.25 6.49 4.10
N ARG A 202 -14.21 5.16 4.15
CA ARG A 202 -14.07 4.38 5.39
C ARG A 202 -12.79 3.60 5.46
N TYR A 203 -12.20 3.27 4.31
CA TYR A 203 -10.95 2.51 4.17
C TYR A 203 -9.95 3.34 3.39
N VAL A 204 -8.76 3.55 3.95
CA VAL A 204 -7.75 4.43 3.38
C VAL A 204 -6.41 3.71 3.29
N GLN A 205 -5.84 3.66 2.09
CA GLN A 205 -4.42 3.40 1.87
C GLN A 205 -3.72 4.75 1.70
N PHE A 206 -2.92 5.15 2.67
CA PHE A 206 -2.22 6.42 2.64
C PHE A 206 -0.76 6.21 2.25
N ARG A 207 -0.32 6.82 1.16
CA ARG A 207 1.02 6.67 0.57
C ARG A 207 1.75 8.00 0.54
N MET A 208 3.02 8.01 0.93
CA MET A 208 3.89 9.18 0.91
C MET A 208 5.36 8.78 0.83
N ASP A 209 6.20 9.65 0.31
CA ASP A 209 7.63 9.43 0.17
C ASP A 209 8.47 9.94 1.36
N SER A 210 7.81 10.45 2.38
CA SER A 210 8.45 10.82 3.65
C SER A 210 8.48 9.65 4.62
N LEU A 211 9.53 8.83 4.57
CA LEU A 211 9.73 7.72 5.51
C LEU A 211 9.69 8.18 6.97
N LEU A 212 10.21 9.39 7.24
CA LEU A 212 10.17 9.97 8.59
C LEU A 212 8.74 10.14 9.09
N VAL A 213 7.87 10.74 8.28
CA VAL A 213 6.48 11.01 8.67
C VAL A 213 5.70 9.69 8.78
N VAL A 214 5.87 8.76 7.85
CA VAL A 214 5.25 7.42 7.95
C VAL A 214 5.62 6.75 9.27
N ASN A 215 6.91 6.68 9.60
CA ASN A 215 7.36 6.03 10.83
C ASN A 215 6.90 6.75 12.10
N GLN A 216 6.70 8.07 12.05
CA GLN A 216 6.12 8.83 13.17
C GLN A 216 4.61 8.59 13.31
N LEU A 217 3.87 8.51 12.22
CA LEU A 217 2.42 8.25 12.24
C LEU A 217 2.08 6.82 12.64
N THR A 218 2.91 5.85 12.26
CA THR A 218 2.78 4.44 12.65
C THR A 218 3.32 4.13 14.05
N GLY A 219 4.01 5.09 14.69
CA GLY A 219 4.55 4.93 16.04
C GLY A 219 5.92 4.27 16.11
N VAL A 220 6.55 3.98 14.96
CA VAL A 220 7.91 3.43 14.87
C VAL A 220 8.95 4.45 15.35
N TYR A 221 8.74 5.74 15.04
CA TYR A 221 9.61 6.81 15.48
C TYR A 221 8.90 7.78 16.42
N GLN A 222 9.63 8.25 17.43
CA GLN A 222 9.17 9.31 18.33
C GLN A 222 9.30 10.69 17.67
N ILE A 223 8.32 11.56 17.91
CA ILE A 223 8.35 12.94 17.46
C ILE A 223 9.14 13.77 18.48
N LYS A 224 10.34 14.21 18.10
CA LYS A 224 11.20 15.04 18.96
C LYS A 224 10.82 16.51 18.90
N ASN A 225 10.36 17.02 17.73
CA ASN A 225 9.94 18.40 17.56
C ASN A 225 8.54 18.61 18.13
N ARG A 226 8.44 19.40 19.21
CA ARG A 226 7.18 19.70 19.90
C ARG A 226 6.18 20.47 19.04
N ASP A 227 6.64 21.24 18.07
CA ASP A 227 5.77 22.02 17.16
C ASP A 227 4.91 21.12 16.27
N LEU A 228 5.32 19.86 16.08
CA LEU A 228 4.57 18.86 15.31
C LEU A 228 3.51 18.12 16.16
N TRP A 229 3.56 18.20 17.48
CA TRP A 229 2.63 17.46 18.35
C TRP A 229 1.16 17.82 18.11
N PRO A 230 0.77 19.11 18.01
CA PRO A 230 -0.65 19.45 17.78
C PRO A 230 -1.18 18.85 16.49
N ILE A 231 -0.43 18.96 15.39
CA ILE A 231 -0.87 18.44 14.10
C ILE A 231 -0.86 16.91 14.07
N HIS A 232 0.14 16.28 14.69
CA HIS A 232 0.18 14.82 14.84
C HIS A 232 -1.03 14.31 15.62
N THR A 233 -1.41 14.96 16.73
CA THR A 233 -2.61 14.60 17.51
C THR A 233 -3.86 14.70 16.64
N THR A 234 -4.02 15.82 15.90
CA THR A 234 -5.12 15.99 14.97
C THR A 234 -5.19 14.87 13.92
N ILE A 235 -4.04 14.50 13.33
CA ILE A 235 -3.98 13.41 12.36
C ILE A 235 -4.42 12.07 12.98
N LYS A 236 -3.98 11.77 14.20
CA LYS A 236 -4.41 10.56 14.93
C LYS A 236 -5.93 10.56 15.19
N GLU A 237 -6.50 11.69 15.56
CA GLU A 237 -7.94 11.83 15.75
C GLU A 237 -8.72 11.68 14.43
N LEU A 238 -8.20 12.19 13.32
CA LEU A 238 -8.79 12.00 11.99
C LEU A 238 -8.68 10.54 11.55
N ALA A 239 -7.50 9.94 11.72
CA ALA A 239 -7.25 8.54 11.38
C ALA A 239 -8.18 7.58 12.12
N ALA A 240 -8.47 7.84 13.39
CA ALA A 240 -9.39 7.03 14.20
C ALA A 240 -10.86 7.06 13.71
N LYS A 241 -11.23 7.97 12.82
CA LYS A 241 -12.59 8.04 12.24
C LYS A 241 -12.79 7.09 11.06
N PHE A 242 -11.72 6.59 10.48
CA PHE A 242 -11.81 5.57 9.43
C PHE A 242 -12.01 4.19 10.06
N LYS A 243 -12.61 3.28 9.32
CA LYS A 243 -12.67 1.87 9.74
C LYS A 243 -11.30 1.22 9.69
N GLU A 244 -10.52 1.62 8.71
CA GLU A 244 -9.16 1.16 8.50
C GLU A 244 -8.36 2.23 7.78
N ILE A 245 -7.16 2.49 8.25
CA ILE A 245 -6.19 3.34 7.59
C ILE A 245 -4.79 2.77 7.75
N ASN A 246 -4.09 2.65 6.64
CA ASN A 246 -2.71 2.19 6.58
C ASN A 246 -1.82 3.27 5.98
N PHE A 247 -0.73 3.63 6.68
CA PHE A 247 0.28 4.57 6.18
C PHE A 247 1.45 3.78 5.62
N THR A 248 1.80 4.03 4.36
CA THR A 248 2.86 3.29 3.64
C THR A 248 3.83 4.27 3.02
N HIS A 249 5.13 4.00 3.18
CA HIS A 249 6.17 4.71 2.46
C HIS A 249 6.24 4.20 1.02
N VAL A 250 6.33 5.13 0.06
CA VAL A 250 6.60 4.83 -1.36
C VAL A 250 7.83 5.57 -1.82
N LEU A 251 8.49 5.10 -2.87
CA LEU A 251 9.59 5.84 -3.48
C LEU A 251 9.05 7.12 -4.14
N ARG A 252 9.86 8.17 -4.19
CA ARG A 252 9.49 9.48 -4.74
C ARG A 252 8.95 9.40 -6.18
N GLU A 253 9.47 8.49 -6.98
CA GLU A 253 8.99 8.23 -8.34
C GLU A 253 7.54 7.76 -8.42
N TYR A 254 6.99 7.21 -7.32
CA TYR A 254 5.57 6.82 -7.20
C TYR A 254 4.71 7.87 -6.50
N ASN A 255 5.28 9.04 -6.12
CA ASN A 255 4.56 10.16 -5.48
C ASN A 255 4.52 11.42 -6.36
N THR A 256 4.78 11.28 -7.66
CA THR A 256 4.99 12.40 -8.59
C THR A 256 3.78 13.32 -8.75
N GLU A 257 2.56 12.80 -8.62
CA GLU A 257 1.34 13.60 -8.75
C GLU A 257 1.15 14.54 -7.54
N ALA A 258 1.43 14.07 -6.33
CA ALA A 258 1.39 14.90 -5.12
C ALA A 258 2.53 15.93 -5.11
N ASP A 259 3.75 15.55 -5.51
CA ASP A 259 4.89 16.46 -5.72
C ASP A 259 4.56 17.56 -6.75
N ALA A 260 3.95 17.18 -7.87
CA ALA A 260 3.51 18.14 -8.91
C ALA A 260 2.49 19.14 -8.36
N MET A 261 1.57 18.68 -7.49
CA MET A 261 0.58 19.57 -6.86
C MET A 261 1.26 20.58 -5.92
N VAL A 262 2.23 20.15 -5.12
CA VAL A 262 3.04 21.05 -4.25
C VAL A 262 3.75 22.11 -5.11
N ASN A 263 4.44 21.69 -6.16
CA ASN A 263 5.16 22.58 -7.06
C ASN A 263 4.23 23.59 -7.75
N LYS A 264 3.08 23.14 -8.25
CA LYS A 264 2.05 24.00 -8.86
C LYS A 264 1.58 25.11 -7.89
N ILE A 265 1.39 24.76 -6.61
CA ILE A 265 0.95 25.73 -5.60
C ILE A 265 2.06 26.73 -5.28
N LEU A 266 3.31 26.26 -5.14
CA LEU A 266 4.46 27.14 -4.88
C LEU A 266 4.75 28.08 -6.05
N ASP A 267 4.61 27.61 -7.30
CA ASP A 267 4.82 28.42 -8.49
C ASP A 267 3.75 29.52 -8.64
N ALA A 268 2.51 29.23 -8.20
CA ALA A 268 1.43 30.23 -8.22
C ALA A 268 1.60 31.36 -7.18
N GLN A 269 2.57 31.25 -6.26
CA GLN A 269 2.87 32.23 -5.21
C GLN A 269 4.22 32.95 -5.45
N ALA A 270 4.95 32.57 -6.50
CA ALA A 270 6.22 33.19 -6.87
C ALA A 270 5.97 34.38 -7.81
#